data_c4c4a216a20de91d0f1a9f5a9cfd5368
#
_entry.id   c4c4a216a20de91d0f1a9f5a9cfd5368
#
_cell.length_a   1.000
_cell.length_b   1.000
_cell.length_c   1.000
_cell.angle_alpha   90.00
_cell.angle_beta   90.00
_cell.angle_gamma   90.00
#
_symmetry.space_group_name_H-M   'P 1'
#
loop_
_entity.id
_entity.type
_entity.pdbx_description
1 polymer ?
#
loop_
_entity_poly.entity_id
_entity_poly.type
_entity_poly.pdbx_seq_one_letter_code
_entity_poly.pdbx_strand_id
1 'polypeptide(L)'
;MKYIIRTIAIILIYGGVATIPSKAQIDEIGFGLGGLSYTGDLVRGYKLLQNKPAGTFFIRHNINDHVSLRYAVTGGILSGGDANNPVDPFAVQRNASFRITIVELSIMMEYHFLDFKSGSALTRFSPYFAGGIALFGMSGSNEKPEPYSSFQPAIPLSLGLKYIVNPKWMVGIEFGIRNLFTDWLDNVSEGDPLKKNYQYGNWYDNDTYYFTGFTLNYAFYRIPCPFPYH
;
A
#
# COMPACT_ATOMS: atom_id res chain seq x y z
N MET A 1 -3.67 23.50 -21.80
CA MET A 1 -3.15 22.49 -20.88
C MET A 1 -2.48 23.08 -19.64
N LYS A 2 -1.52 24.01 -19.74
CA LYS A 2 -0.84 24.64 -18.57
C LYS A 2 -1.79 25.37 -17.59
N TYR A 3 -2.86 26.00 -18.05
CA TYR A 3 -3.83 26.72 -17.20
C TYR A 3 -4.73 25.74 -16.40
N ILE A 4 -5.12 24.63 -17.02
CA ILE A 4 -5.95 23.60 -16.35
C ILE A 4 -5.19 22.97 -15.18
N ILE A 5 -3.89 22.66 -15.37
CA ILE A 5 -3.04 22.11 -14.32
C ILE A 5 -2.86 23.09 -13.15
N ARG A 6 -2.68 24.38 -13.45
CA ARG A 6 -2.59 25.43 -12.43
C ARG A 6 -3.90 25.59 -11.65
N THR A 7 -5.04 25.54 -12.33
CA THR A 7 -6.36 25.65 -11.69
C THR A 7 -6.64 24.46 -10.78
N ILE A 8 -6.31 23.25 -11.22
CA ILE A 8 -6.44 22.02 -10.40
C ILE A 8 -5.51 22.08 -9.18
N ALA A 9 -4.26 22.54 -9.34
CA ALA A 9 -3.33 22.71 -8.23
C ALA A 9 -3.83 23.74 -7.19
N ILE A 10 -4.42 24.83 -7.63
CA ILE A 10 -5.01 25.86 -6.76
C ILE A 10 -6.23 25.31 -6.01
N ILE A 11 -7.10 24.55 -6.67
CA ILE A 11 -8.27 23.92 -6.05
C ILE A 11 -7.83 22.88 -5.00
N LEU A 12 -6.78 22.10 -5.26
CA LEU A 12 -6.20 21.15 -4.29
C LEU A 12 -5.58 21.85 -3.07
N ILE A 13 -4.95 23.00 -3.27
CA ILE A 13 -4.35 23.80 -2.17
C ILE A 13 -5.45 24.48 -1.33
N TYR A 14 -6.48 25.05 -1.94
CA TYR A 14 -7.56 25.73 -1.22
C TYR A 14 -8.61 24.78 -0.64
N GLY A 15 -8.84 23.61 -1.26
CA GLY A 15 -9.73 22.57 -0.73
C GLY A 15 -9.23 21.92 0.57
N GLY A 16 -7.91 22.03 0.86
CA GLY A 16 -7.31 21.51 2.08
C GLY A 16 -7.45 22.39 3.34
N VAL A 17 -7.98 23.61 3.23
CA VAL A 17 -8.14 24.56 4.35
C VAL A 17 -9.61 24.67 4.81
N ALA A 18 -10.37 23.60 4.72
CA ALA A 18 -11.64 23.55 5.43
C ALA A 18 -11.33 23.49 6.94
N THR A 19 -11.63 24.57 7.67
CA THR A 19 -11.55 24.65 9.13
C THR A 19 -12.56 23.67 9.74
N ILE A 20 -12.11 22.45 9.97
CA ILE A 20 -12.86 21.43 10.69
C ILE A 20 -12.88 21.85 12.16
N PRO A 21 -14.06 21.89 12.82
CA PRO A 21 -14.13 22.23 14.24
C PRO A 21 -13.24 21.27 15.03
N SER A 22 -12.31 21.84 15.79
CA SER A 22 -11.28 21.12 16.56
C SER A 22 -11.92 20.33 17.71
N LYS A 23 -12.39 19.12 17.42
CA LYS A 23 -12.39 18.06 18.44
C LYS A 23 -10.93 17.66 18.64
N ALA A 24 -10.54 17.26 19.86
CA ALA A 24 -9.18 16.80 20.14
C ALA A 24 -8.78 15.74 19.11
N GLN A 25 -8.01 16.15 18.10
CA GLN A 25 -7.57 15.26 17.02
C GLN A 25 -6.45 14.39 17.57
N ILE A 26 -6.61 13.10 17.45
CA ILE A 26 -5.58 12.13 17.80
C ILE A 26 -4.81 11.84 16.52
N ASP A 27 -3.58 12.30 16.44
CA ASP A 27 -2.66 11.93 15.37
C ASP A 27 -1.84 10.72 15.82
N GLU A 28 -1.55 9.81 14.90
CA GLU A 28 -0.75 8.63 15.17
C GLU A 28 0.43 8.57 14.20
N ILE A 29 1.58 8.16 14.71
CA ILE A 29 2.71 7.73 13.90
C ILE A 29 2.81 6.23 14.05
N GLY A 30 3.02 5.52 12.94
CA GLY A 30 3.16 4.09 12.95
C GLY A 30 4.33 3.60 12.12
N PHE A 31 4.84 2.46 12.54
CA PHE A 31 5.83 1.70 11.84
C PHE A 31 5.37 0.26 11.71
N GLY A 32 5.58 -0.35 10.56
CA GLY A 32 5.22 -1.75 10.32
C GLY A 32 6.38 -2.53 9.74
N LEU A 33 6.46 -3.80 10.14
CA LEU A 33 7.37 -4.80 9.59
C LEU A 33 6.56 -5.97 9.04
N GLY A 34 6.95 -6.44 7.88
CA GLY A 34 6.24 -7.51 7.21
C GLY A 34 6.94 -8.01 5.97
N GLY A 35 6.16 -8.46 5.03
CA GLY A 35 6.66 -8.94 3.77
C GLY A 35 5.79 -8.54 2.59
N LEU A 36 6.44 -8.47 1.44
CA LEU A 36 5.81 -8.32 0.13
C LEU A 36 5.79 -9.66 -0.60
N SER A 37 4.68 -9.95 -1.26
CA SER A 37 4.50 -11.10 -2.15
C SER A 37 3.94 -10.63 -3.47
N TYR A 38 4.41 -11.23 -4.55
CA TYR A 38 3.98 -10.96 -5.92
C TYR A 38 3.00 -12.04 -6.40
N THR A 39 2.04 -11.64 -7.21
CA THR A 39 1.16 -12.52 -7.98
C THR A 39 0.96 -11.93 -9.37
N GLY A 40 1.21 -12.73 -10.39
CA GLY A 40 1.10 -12.41 -11.81
C GLY A 40 1.53 -13.62 -12.63
N ASP A 41 2.11 -13.40 -13.81
CA ASP A 41 2.46 -14.44 -14.78
C ASP A 41 3.49 -15.47 -14.29
N LEU A 42 4.43 -15.07 -13.42
CA LEU A 42 5.46 -15.96 -12.88
C LEU A 42 5.06 -16.68 -11.59
N VAL A 43 4.09 -16.14 -10.84
CA VAL A 43 3.63 -16.75 -9.59
C VAL A 43 2.12 -16.58 -9.47
N ARG A 44 1.36 -17.66 -9.51
CA ARG A 44 -0.09 -17.64 -9.30
C ARG A 44 -0.45 -17.81 -7.83
N GLY A 45 -1.26 -16.86 -7.34
CA GLY A 45 -1.82 -16.88 -6.00
C GLY A 45 -0.87 -16.42 -4.91
N TYR A 46 -1.46 -15.98 -3.80
CA TYR A 46 -0.73 -15.50 -2.64
C TYR A 46 -0.05 -16.64 -1.87
N LYS A 47 1.26 -16.50 -1.60
CA LYS A 47 2.04 -17.47 -0.82
C LYS A 47 2.77 -16.78 0.33
N LEU A 48 2.24 -16.95 1.54
CA LEU A 48 2.78 -16.33 2.76
C LEU A 48 4.27 -16.66 2.99
N LEU A 49 4.68 -17.89 2.70
CA LEU A 49 6.06 -18.35 2.93
C LEU A 49 7.08 -17.81 1.92
N GLN A 50 6.62 -17.20 0.83
CA GLN A 50 7.49 -16.58 -0.19
C GLN A 50 7.61 -15.07 -0.03
N ASN A 51 7.04 -14.51 1.03
CA ASN A 51 7.15 -13.09 1.32
C ASN A 51 8.60 -12.66 1.47
N LYS A 52 8.96 -11.55 0.83
CA LYS A 52 10.27 -10.90 0.98
C LYS A 52 10.13 -9.74 1.98
N PRO A 53 11.18 -9.42 2.73
CA PRO A 53 11.10 -8.42 3.80
C PRO A 53 10.66 -7.06 3.26
N ALA A 54 9.78 -6.43 4.03
CA ALA A 54 9.26 -5.09 3.77
C ALA A 54 8.99 -4.35 5.07
N GLY A 55 9.06 -3.02 4.98
CA GLY A 55 8.71 -2.12 6.06
C GLY A 55 7.79 -1.01 5.58
N THR A 56 6.96 -0.50 6.46
CA THR A 56 6.11 0.66 6.21
C THR A 56 6.26 1.66 7.35
N PHE A 57 6.29 2.93 7.02
CA PHE A 57 6.17 4.04 7.95
C PHE A 57 4.97 4.87 7.55
N PHE A 58 4.16 5.29 8.52
CA PHE A 58 2.96 6.07 8.22
C PHE A 58 2.59 7.05 9.31
N ILE A 59 1.91 8.09 8.88
CA ILE A 59 1.23 9.06 9.74
C ILE A 59 -0.26 8.87 9.52
N ARG A 60 -1.01 8.79 10.59
CA ARG A 60 -2.46 8.65 10.57
C ARG A 60 -3.10 9.83 11.26
N HIS A 61 -4.01 10.47 10.56
CA HIS A 61 -4.84 11.53 11.05
C HIS A 61 -6.25 10.99 11.31
N ASN A 62 -6.67 10.96 12.57
CA ASN A 62 -7.99 10.45 12.93
C ASN A 62 -9.02 11.57 12.78
N ILE A 63 -9.87 11.46 11.74
CA ILE A 63 -10.94 12.44 11.47
C ILE A 63 -12.05 12.32 12.49
N ASN A 64 -12.42 11.08 12.82
CA ASN A 64 -13.39 10.75 13.88
C ASN A 64 -13.07 9.36 14.45
N ASP A 65 -13.96 8.82 15.32
CA ASP A 65 -13.75 7.54 15.99
C ASP A 65 -13.69 6.35 15.03
N HIS A 66 -14.32 6.46 13.86
CA HIS A 66 -14.40 5.41 12.84
C HIS A 66 -13.53 5.65 11.61
N VAL A 67 -13.25 6.91 11.26
CA VAL A 67 -12.57 7.26 10.00
C VAL A 67 -11.23 7.90 10.28
N SER A 68 -10.21 7.41 9.58
CA SER A 68 -8.85 7.96 9.64
C SER A 68 -8.28 8.11 8.24
N LEU A 69 -7.43 9.10 8.04
CA LEU A 69 -6.65 9.30 6.83
C LEU A 69 -5.20 8.91 7.11
N ARG A 70 -4.65 7.99 6.32
CA ARG A 70 -3.29 7.48 6.47
C ARG A 70 -2.43 7.89 5.28
N TYR A 71 -1.27 8.46 5.57
CA TYR A 71 -0.18 8.72 4.62
C TYR A 71 0.93 7.73 4.93
N ALA A 72 1.34 6.93 3.96
CA ALA A 72 2.33 5.89 4.19
C ALA A 72 3.43 5.88 3.13
N VAL A 73 4.62 5.47 3.58
CA VAL A 73 5.76 5.09 2.75
C VAL A 73 6.05 3.62 3.04
N THR A 74 5.96 2.78 2.02
CA THR A 74 6.26 1.35 2.14
C THR A 74 7.43 1.01 1.23
N GLY A 75 8.42 0.31 1.77
CA GLY A 75 9.57 -0.16 1.02
C GLY A 75 9.80 -1.65 1.22
N GLY A 76 10.23 -2.34 0.18
CA GLY A 76 10.50 -3.77 0.28
C GLY A 76 11.03 -4.39 -1.01
N ILE A 77 11.27 -5.69 -0.93
CA ILE A 77 11.76 -6.48 -2.04
C ILE A 77 10.60 -7.31 -2.59
N LEU A 78 10.45 -7.32 -3.91
CA LEU A 78 9.60 -8.28 -4.63
C LEU A 78 10.47 -9.23 -5.45
N SER A 79 10.09 -10.47 -5.50
CA SER A 79 10.73 -11.46 -6.37
C SER A 79 9.73 -12.52 -6.79
N GLY A 80 9.88 -13.01 -8.00
CA GLY A 80 9.16 -14.14 -8.56
C GLY A 80 10.09 -14.97 -9.44
N GLY A 81 9.69 -16.20 -9.74
CA GLY A 81 10.46 -17.05 -10.65
C GLY A 81 9.78 -18.37 -10.90
N ASP A 82 9.88 -18.83 -12.14
CA ASP A 82 9.31 -20.07 -12.66
C ASP A 82 9.88 -21.32 -11.97
N ALA A 83 11.16 -21.31 -11.58
CA ALA A 83 11.84 -22.45 -10.98
C ALA A 83 11.20 -22.95 -9.68
N ASN A 84 10.60 -22.06 -8.90
CA ASN A 84 9.98 -22.37 -7.63
C ASN A 84 8.49 -22.72 -7.73
N ASN A 85 7.86 -22.43 -8.85
CA ASN A 85 6.44 -22.65 -9.09
C ASN A 85 6.14 -22.65 -10.60
N PRO A 86 6.41 -23.75 -11.31
CA PRO A 86 6.01 -23.84 -12.71
C PRO A 86 4.49 -23.78 -12.80
N VAL A 87 3.98 -22.69 -13.35
CA VAL A 87 2.55 -22.45 -13.54
C VAL A 87 2.00 -23.32 -14.65
N ASP A 88 2.84 -23.59 -15.65
CA ASP A 88 2.55 -24.41 -16.81
C ASP A 88 3.83 -25.10 -17.34
N PRO A 89 3.72 -26.05 -18.29
CA PRO A 89 4.88 -26.71 -18.88
C PRO A 89 5.87 -25.76 -19.56
N PHE A 90 5.43 -24.58 -20.01
CA PHE A 90 6.29 -23.58 -20.66
C PHE A 90 7.12 -22.81 -19.63
N ALA A 91 6.63 -22.65 -18.41
CA ALA A 91 7.36 -22.00 -17.31
C ALA A 91 8.70 -22.70 -17.05
N VAL A 92 8.75 -24.02 -17.15
CA VAL A 92 9.99 -24.81 -16.99
C VAL A 92 11.01 -24.47 -18.09
N GLN A 93 10.56 -24.21 -19.32
CA GLN A 93 11.44 -23.86 -20.43
C GLN A 93 11.84 -22.39 -20.40
N ARG A 94 10.92 -21.50 -19.95
CA ARG A 94 11.16 -20.06 -19.82
C ARG A 94 12.19 -19.77 -18.74
N ASN A 95 12.09 -20.44 -17.59
CA ASN A 95 12.99 -20.29 -16.42
C ASN A 95 13.29 -18.82 -16.07
N ALA A 96 12.29 -17.95 -16.18
CA ALA A 96 12.43 -16.54 -15.90
C ALA A 96 12.38 -16.28 -14.39
N SER A 97 13.11 -15.27 -13.93
CA SER A 97 13.07 -14.83 -12.55
C SER A 97 13.35 -13.33 -12.47
N PHE A 98 12.74 -12.67 -11.49
CA PHE A 98 13.01 -11.27 -11.23
C PHE A 98 13.21 -11.00 -9.74
N ARG A 99 13.95 -9.94 -9.45
CA ARG A 99 14.09 -9.39 -8.10
C ARG A 99 14.20 -7.88 -8.19
N ILE A 100 13.22 -7.18 -7.65
CA ILE A 100 13.15 -5.74 -7.66
C ILE A 100 12.97 -5.20 -6.24
N THR A 101 13.43 -3.99 -6.02
CA THR A 101 13.12 -3.20 -4.82
C THR A 101 12.05 -2.20 -5.21
N ILE A 102 11.02 -2.10 -4.39
CA ILE A 102 9.95 -1.11 -4.57
C ILE A 102 9.91 -0.14 -3.41
N VAL A 103 9.52 1.10 -3.73
CA VAL A 103 9.15 2.13 -2.76
C VAL A 103 7.79 2.68 -3.17
N GLU A 104 6.81 2.58 -2.29
CA GLU A 104 5.42 3.02 -2.47
C GLU A 104 5.15 4.23 -1.58
N LEU A 105 4.52 5.25 -2.15
CA LEU A 105 3.88 6.35 -1.43
C LEU A 105 2.37 6.18 -1.56
N SER A 106 1.64 6.14 -0.46
CA SER A 106 0.19 5.92 -0.48
C SER A 106 -0.57 6.89 0.42
N ILE A 107 -1.79 7.21 -0.02
CA ILE A 107 -2.79 7.94 0.76
C ILE A 107 -4.02 7.05 0.81
N MET A 108 -4.42 6.67 2.02
CA MET A 108 -5.51 5.72 2.25
C MET A 108 -6.49 6.25 3.28
N MET A 109 -7.77 6.04 3.04
CA MET A 109 -8.81 6.23 4.02
C MET A 109 -9.05 4.90 4.74
N GLU A 110 -9.05 4.91 6.06
CA GLU A 110 -9.32 3.75 6.92
C GLU A 110 -10.68 3.90 7.58
N TYR A 111 -11.49 2.85 7.54
CA TYR A 111 -12.74 2.75 8.25
C TYR A 111 -12.66 1.67 9.34
N HIS A 112 -12.80 2.07 10.60
CA HIS A 112 -12.82 1.21 11.77
C HIS A 112 -14.25 0.78 12.09
N PHE A 113 -14.50 -0.52 12.12
CA PHE A 113 -15.85 -1.05 12.31
C PHE A 113 -16.35 -0.90 13.75
N LEU A 114 -15.45 -0.90 14.72
CA LEU A 114 -15.79 -0.76 16.12
C LEU A 114 -15.24 0.56 16.67
N ASP A 115 -16.01 1.22 17.51
CA ASP A 115 -15.51 2.33 18.32
C ASP A 115 -14.59 1.74 19.41
N PHE A 116 -13.31 2.03 19.31
CA PHE A 116 -12.28 1.61 20.26
C PHE A 116 -11.44 2.78 20.76
N LYS A 117 -11.63 3.97 20.16
CA LYS A 117 -10.85 5.18 20.45
C LYS A 117 -11.50 6.08 21.50
N SER A 118 -12.81 6.03 21.64
CA SER A 118 -13.53 6.86 22.61
C SER A 118 -13.20 6.42 24.04
N GLY A 119 -13.15 7.38 24.96
CA GLY A 119 -12.89 7.08 26.39
C GLY A 119 -13.96 6.20 27.05
N SER A 120 -15.13 6.04 26.42
CA SER A 120 -16.23 5.17 26.82
C SER A 120 -16.28 3.84 26.06
N ALA A 121 -15.31 3.56 25.20
CA ALA A 121 -15.29 2.36 24.38
C ALA A 121 -15.24 1.08 25.22
N LEU A 122 -16.14 0.15 24.93
CA LEU A 122 -16.19 -1.17 25.59
C LEU A 122 -15.15 -2.14 25.03
N THR A 123 -14.59 -1.85 23.85
CA THR A 123 -13.64 -2.71 23.14
C THR A 123 -12.29 -2.02 23.02
N ARG A 124 -11.22 -2.83 23.07
CA ARG A 124 -9.85 -2.36 22.87
C ARG A 124 -9.31 -2.69 21.47
N PHE A 125 -10.13 -3.25 20.60
CA PHE A 125 -9.73 -3.63 19.26
C PHE A 125 -10.76 -3.20 18.24
N SER A 126 -10.32 -3.01 17.01
CA SER A 126 -11.21 -2.79 15.88
C SER A 126 -10.62 -3.41 14.62
N PRO A 127 -11.38 -4.24 13.90
CA PRO A 127 -11.13 -4.50 12.50
C PRO A 127 -11.25 -3.21 11.72
N TYR A 128 -10.48 -3.07 10.65
CA TYR A 128 -10.60 -1.94 9.75
C TYR A 128 -10.41 -2.37 8.29
N PHE A 129 -11.02 -1.61 7.42
CA PHE A 129 -10.80 -1.63 5.98
C PHE A 129 -10.13 -0.32 5.58
N ALA A 130 -9.18 -0.39 4.65
CA ALA A 130 -8.54 0.79 4.10
C ALA A 130 -8.50 0.71 2.58
N GLY A 131 -8.66 1.85 1.92
CA GLY A 131 -8.56 1.99 0.49
C GLY A 131 -8.07 3.37 0.09
N GLY A 132 -7.41 3.46 -1.05
CA GLY A 132 -6.85 4.74 -1.49
C GLY A 132 -6.12 4.67 -2.81
N ILE A 133 -5.14 5.56 -2.96
CA ILE A 133 -4.27 5.67 -4.12
C ILE A 133 -2.81 5.58 -3.69
N ALA A 134 -1.99 5.03 -4.56
CA ALA A 134 -0.56 4.93 -4.35
C ALA A 134 0.20 5.22 -5.63
N LEU A 135 1.44 5.67 -5.45
CA LEU A 135 2.46 5.72 -6.48
C LEU A 135 3.64 4.89 -5.99
N PHE A 136 4.11 3.95 -6.80
CA PHE A 136 5.28 3.18 -6.45
C PHE A 136 6.38 3.35 -7.49
N GLY A 137 7.60 3.32 -7.03
CA GLY A 137 8.82 3.31 -7.84
C GLY A 137 9.49 1.95 -7.77
N MET A 138 10.05 1.51 -8.90
CA MET A 138 10.77 0.24 -9.03
C MET A 138 12.24 0.48 -9.33
N SER A 139 13.11 -0.30 -8.70
CA SER A 139 14.54 -0.35 -9.00
C SER A 139 15.03 -1.79 -8.92
N GLY A 140 15.73 -2.27 -9.92
CA GLY A 140 16.26 -3.63 -9.92
C GLY A 140 16.94 -4.02 -11.22
N SER A 141 17.55 -5.19 -11.23
CA SER A 141 18.36 -5.75 -12.30
C SER A 141 17.49 -6.54 -13.29
N ASN A 142 16.51 -5.90 -13.90
CA ASN A 142 15.77 -6.53 -14.97
C ASN A 142 16.27 -5.98 -16.29
N GLU A 143 16.62 -6.86 -17.21
CA GLU A 143 16.83 -6.51 -18.61
C GLU A 143 15.46 -6.11 -19.18
N LYS A 144 15.19 -4.81 -19.17
CA LYS A 144 13.93 -4.25 -19.68
C LYS A 144 14.05 -4.13 -21.19
N PRO A 145 13.16 -4.76 -21.99
CA PRO A 145 13.21 -4.65 -23.43
C PRO A 145 12.92 -3.23 -23.92
N GLU A 146 12.17 -2.43 -23.13
CA GLU A 146 11.80 -1.06 -23.50
C GLU A 146 11.92 -0.07 -22.32
N PRO A 147 12.23 1.23 -22.58
CA PRO A 147 12.27 2.23 -21.54
C PRO A 147 10.84 2.59 -21.09
N TYR A 148 10.39 2.09 -19.96
CA TYR A 148 9.15 2.50 -19.33
C TYR A 148 9.39 3.31 -18.05
N SER A 149 8.35 4.04 -17.61
CA SER A 149 8.42 4.84 -16.40
C SER A 149 8.65 3.94 -15.18
N SER A 150 9.69 4.25 -14.41
CA SER A 150 9.94 3.57 -13.13
C SER A 150 8.88 3.88 -12.06
N PHE A 151 8.01 4.88 -12.29
CA PHE A 151 6.92 5.27 -11.40
C PHE A 151 5.58 4.89 -11.98
N GLN A 152 4.80 4.13 -11.22
CA GLN A 152 3.50 3.60 -11.64
C GLN A 152 2.44 3.84 -10.56
N PRO A 153 1.18 4.11 -10.95
CA PRO A 153 0.06 4.19 -10.01
C PRO A 153 -0.41 2.80 -9.59
N ALA A 154 -0.98 2.73 -8.37
CA ALA A 154 -1.63 1.54 -7.83
C ALA A 154 -2.85 1.92 -7.01
N ILE A 155 -3.77 0.97 -6.86
CA ILE A 155 -4.90 1.07 -5.93
C ILE A 155 -4.63 0.12 -4.76
N PRO A 156 -4.22 0.65 -3.59
CA PRO A 156 -4.08 -0.14 -2.38
C PRO A 156 -5.45 -0.36 -1.73
N LEU A 157 -5.71 -1.62 -1.36
CA LEU A 157 -6.81 -2.03 -0.52
C LEU A 157 -6.24 -2.85 0.63
N SER A 158 -6.64 -2.59 1.88
CA SER A 158 -6.11 -3.29 3.04
C SER A 158 -7.22 -3.66 4.03
N LEU A 159 -7.05 -4.80 4.65
CA LEU A 159 -7.81 -5.24 5.82
C LEU A 159 -6.84 -5.36 6.99
N GLY A 160 -7.27 -4.96 8.17
CA GLY A 160 -6.43 -5.09 9.34
C GLY A 160 -7.23 -5.17 10.63
N LEU A 161 -6.50 -5.51 11.67
CA LEU A 161 -6.98 -5.50 13.05
C LEU A 161 -6.06 -4.63 13.87
N LYS A 162 -6.60 -3.70 14.63
CA LYS A 162 -5.87 -2.82 15.53
C LYS A 162 -6.28 -3.11 16.97
N TYR A 163 -5.30 -3.17 17.87
CA TYR A 163 -5.50 -3.41 19.31
C TYR A 163 -4.79 -2.33 20.14
N ILE A 164 -5.50 -1.74 21.10
CA ILE A 164 -4.97 -0.76 22.07
C ILE A 164 -4.30 -1.50 23.23
N VAL A 165 -2.98 -1.43 23.30
CA VAL A 165 -2.19 -1.95 24.41
C VAL A 165 -2.31 -1.02 25.61
N ASN A 166 -2.15 0.28 25.37
CA ASN A 166 -2.34 1.35 26.35
C ASN A 166 -2.78 2.65 25.63
N PRO A 167 -3.14 3.73 26.32
CA PRO A 167 -3.65 4.94 25.68
C PRO A 167 -2.72 5.55 24.61
N LYS A 168 -1.42 5.29 24.65
CA LYS A 168 -0.45 5.83 23.69
C LYS A 168 0.00 4.81 22.64
N TRP A 169 -0.04 3.51 22.95
CA TRP A 169 0.52 2.48 22.09
C TRP A 169 -0.55 1.52 21.59
N MET A 170 -0.52 1.27 20.30
CA MET A 170 -1.40 0.32 19.62
C MET A 170 -0.58 -0.60 18.72
N VAL A 171 -1.00 -1.83 18.64
CA VAL A 171 -0.44 -2.83 17.74
C VAL A 171 -1.50 -3.23 16.72
N GLY A 172 -1.07 -3.69 15.56
CA GLY A 172 -1.98 -4.14 14.52
C GLY A 172 -1.38 -5.20 13.63
N ILE A 173 -2.26 -5.87 12.90
CA ILE A 173 -1.93 -6.78 11.81
C ILE A 173 -2.63 -6.23 10.58
N GLU A 174 -1.93 -6.20 9.45
CA GLU A 174 -2.46 -5.71 8.18
C GLU A 174 -2.17 -6.71 7.06
N PHE A 175 -3.17 -6.93 6.24
CA PHE A 175 -3.07 -7.60 4.95
C PHE A 175 -3.59 -6.64 3.88
N GLY A 176 -2.77 -6.32 2.90
CA GLY A 176 -3.13 -5.36 1.86
C GLY A 176 -2.80 -5.89 0.47
N ILE A 177 -3.69 -5.60 -0.47
CA ILE A 177 -3.58 -5.89 -1.89
C ILE A 177 -3.29 -4.59 -2.61
N ARG A 178 -2.40 -4.60 -3.60
CA ARG A 178 -2.10 -3.47 -4.49
C ARG A 178 -2.37 -3.91 -5.91
N ASN A 179 -3.45 -3.41 -6.46
CA ASN A 179 -3.81 -3.64 -7.85
C ASN A 179 -3.08 -2.61 -8.72
N LEU A 180 -2.31 -3.10 -9.67
CA LEU A 180 -1.57 -2.28 -10.62
C LEU A 180 -2.39 -2.07 -11.89
N PHE A 181 -2.07 -1.02 -12.63
CA PHE A 181 -2.64 -0.74 -13.95
C PHE A 181 -1.72 -1.21 -15.08
N THR A 182 -0.62 -1.86 -14.73
CA THR A 182 0.42 -2.27 -15.67
C THR A 182 0.89 -3.68 -15.35
N ASP A 183 1.32 -4.38 -16.40
CA ASP A 183 1.85 -5.75 -16.42
C ASP A 183 3.38 -5.73 -16.55
N TRP A 184 4.05 -4.71 -15.97
CA TRP A 184 5.49 -4.49 -16.15
C TRP A 184 6.32 -4.87 -14.92
N LEU A 185 5.70 -5.43 -13.88
CA LEU A 185 6.36 -5.70 -12.62
C LEU A 185 7.35 -6.87 -12.74
N ASP A 186 6.97 -7.90 -13.49
CA ASP A 186 7.75 -9.13 -13.66
C ASP A 186 8.60 -9.15 -14.93
N ASN A 187 8.49 -8.14 -15.80
CA ASN A 187 9.19 -8.02 -17.07
C ASN A 187 8.84 -9.14 -18.09
N VAL A 188 7.70 -9.77 -17.95
CA VAL A 188 7.22 -10.84 -18.86
C VAL A 188 6.09 -10.34 -19.76
N SER A 189 5.63 -9.10 -19.59
CA SER A 189 4.60 -8.51 -20.43
C SER A 189 5.07 -8.35 -21.88
N GLU A 190 4.20 -8.70 -22.83
CA GLU A 190 4.32 -8.58 -24.28
C GLU A 190 5.48 -9.35 -24.94
N GLY A 191 5.24 -10.62 -25.19
CA GLY A 191 5.95 -11.29 -26.25
C GLY A 191 5.53 -10.70 -27.61
N ASP A 192 6.48 -10.21 -28.40
CA ASP A 192 6.26 -9.96 -29.81
C ASP A 192 5.65 -11.25 -30.43
N PRO A 193 4.38 -11.22 -30.92
CA PRO A 193 3.72 -12.42 -31.45
C PRO A 193 4.46 -13.01 -32.65
N LEU A 194 5.43 -12.29 -33.22
CA LEU A 194 6.31 -12.75 -34.31
C LEU A 194 7.61 -13.36 -33.78
N LYS A 195 8.02 -13.07 -32.56
CA LYS A 195 9.15 -13.71 -31.87
C LYS A 195 8.60 -14.77 -30.94
N LYS A 196 8.61 -16.02 -31.37
CA LYS A 196 8.23 -17.19 -30.56
C LYS A 196 9.18 -17.45 -29.38
N ASN A 197 9.65 -16.43 -28.71
CA ASN A 197 10.43 -16.51 -27.50
C ASN A 197 9.46 -16.53 -26.32
N TYR A 198 8.83 -17.64 -26.04
CA TYR A 198 8.21 -18.12 -24.78
C TYR A 198 7.86 -17.07 -23.69
N GLN A 199 7.68 -15.81 -24.07
CA GLN A 199 7.18 -14.73 -23.22
C GLN A 199 5.66 -14.65 -23.39
N TYR A 200 4.94 -15.61 -22.82
CA TYR A 200 3.49 -15.56 -22.78
C TYR A 200 3.06 -14.94 -21.47
N GLY A 201 2.97 -13.61 -21.43
CA GLY A 201 2.20 -12.86 -20.46
C GLY A 201 0.75 -12.76 -20.91
N ASN A 202 -0.18 -12.68 -19.98
CA ASN A 202 -1.57 -12.41 -20.30
C ASN A 202 -1.82 -10.91 -20.17
N TRP A 203 -1.89 -10.19 -21.28
CA TRP A 203 -2.20 -8.74 -21.35
C TRP A 203 -3.41 -8.31 -20.50
N TYR A 204 -4.35 -9.20 -20.19
CA TYR A 204 -5.55 -8.91 -19.40
C TYR A 204 -5.38 -9.16 -17.90
N ASP A 205 -4.26 -9.68 -17.46
CA ASP A 205 -3.98 -10.04 -16.07
C ASP A 205 -2.98 -9.05 -15.48
N ASN A 206 -3.50 -7.94 -14.94
CA ASN A 206 -2.66 -6.92 -14.31
C ASN A 206 -1.93 -7.49 -13.09
N ASP A 207 -0.66 -7.17 -12.97
CA ASP A 207 0.16 -7.53 -11.84
C ASP A 207 -0.45 -7.06 -10.51
N THR A 208 -0.29 -7.89 -9.50
CA THR A 208 -0.76 -7.60 -8.15
C THR A 208 0.34 -7.93 -7.14
N TYR A 209 0.54 -7.08 -6.14
CA TYR A 209 1.39 -7.43 -5.01
C TYR A 209 0.67 -7.24 -3.69
N TYR A 210 1.11 -7.99 -2.70
CA TYR A 210 0.52 -8.03 -1.38
C TYR A 210 1.52 -7.56 -0.34
N PHE A 211 1.02 -6.87 0.66
CA PHE A 211 1.74 -6.57 1.89
C PHE A 211 1.06 -7.29 3.05
N THR A 212 1.85 -7.99 3.86
CA THR A 212 1.37 -8.60 5.11
C THR A 212 2.36 -8.28 6.20
N GLY A 213 1.87 -7.69 7.30
CA GLY A 213 2.77 -7.27 8.36
C GLY A 213 2.09 -6.93 9.67
N PHE A 214 2.94 -6.70 10.66
CA PHE A 214 2.58 -6.18 11.97
C PHE A 214 2.89 -4.70 12.03
N THR A 215 2.06 -3.93 12.72
CA THR A 215 2.24 -2.49 12.90
C THR A 215 2.29 -2.14 14.37
N LEU A 216 3.13 -1.16 14.69
CA LEU A 216 3.21 -0.51 15.98
C LEU A 216 2.90 0.96 15.80
N ASN A 217 1.94 1.49 16.56
CA ASN A 217 1.47 2.86 16.42
C ASN A 217 1.61 3.60 17.75
N TYR A 218 1.97 4.85 17.67
CA TYR A 218 2.02 5.76 18.81
C TYR A 218 1.05 6.93 18.59
N ALA A 219 0.13 7.14 19.51
CA ALA A 219 -0.88 8.18 19.46
C ALA A 219 -0.44 9.45 20.20
N PHE A 220 -0.63 10.59 19.50
CA PHE A 220 -0.41 11.92 20.07
C PHE A 220 -1.75 12.56 20.36
N TYR A 221 -1.98 12.96 21.61
CA TYR A 221 -3.17 13.70 21.99
C TYR A 221 -2.86 15.19 21.88
N ARG A 222 -3.57 15.91 21.02
CA ARG A 222 -3.59 17.37 21.05
C ARG A 222 -4.57 17.81 22.14
N ILE A 223 -4.05 18.40 23.21
CA ILE A 223 -4.88 19.06 24.23
C ILE A 223 -5.37 20.36 23.59
N PRO A 224 -6.69 20.58 23.40
CA PRO A 224 -7.17 21.88 22.94
C PRO A 224 -6.79 22.91 24.00
N CYS A 225 -6.14 24.00 23.60
CA CYS A 225 -5.92 25.13 24.52
C CYS A 225 -7.30 25.62 25.04
N PRO A 226 -7.50 25.75 26.35
CA PRO A 226 -8.70 26.37 26.85
C PRO A 226 -8.79 27.79 26.28
N PHE A 227 -9.96 28.15 25.74
CA PHE A 227 -10.20 29.51 25.28
C PHE A 227 -9.94 30.46 26.46
N PRO A 228 -9.20 31.57 26.25
CA PRO A 228 -9.10 32.57 27.31
C PRO A 228 -10.52 33.08 27.59
N TYR A 229 -10.93 32.96 28.83
CA TYR A 229 -12.16 33.58 29.30
C TYR A 229 -11.98 35.09 29.15
N HIS A 230 -12.83 35.72 28.32
CA HIS A 230 -13.06 37.16 28.32
C HIS A 230 -14.16 37.52 29.32
#